data_e5ab418c72c2d0db38094e8edc8c43f8
#
_entry.id   e5ab418c72c2d0db38094e8edc8c43f8
#
_cell.length_a   1.000
_cell.length_b   1.000
_cell.length_c   1.000
_cell.angle_alpha   90.00
_cell.angle_beta   90.00
_cell.angle_gamma   90.00
#
_symmetry.space_group_name_H-M   'P 1'
#
loop_
_entity.id
_entity.type
_entity.pdbx_description
1 polymer ?
#
loop_
_entity_poly.entity_id
_entity_poly.type
_entity_poly.pdbx_seq_one_letter_code
_entity_poly.pdbx_strand_id
1 'polypeptide(L)'
;RMFLVTVLVMNTAKKRQKLDNNIFQVQGIAQKYNCSLKQLDYQQEAALMSCIPLGVNRIEIQRGLTTSATAIFVPFTTQELFQEGEALYYGLNALSNNMIMVDRKRLKNPNGLILGTPGSGKSFSAKREITNCFLITEDDIIICDPEAEYYPLVQALHGQVIRISPVSDQYINPMDLNLNYSEEDNPLSLKADFILSLCELIVGGKNGLEPVEKTIIDRCVRLVYQEYLADPVPEKMPILEDLYNLLRKQEEPEAQRLATSLEIYVTGSLNVFNHRTNVDINNRIVCFDIKELGKQLKKIGMLIVQDQVWNRVTINRSAHKSTRYYVDEFHLLLKEEQTAAYSVEIWKRFRKWGGIPTGITQNIKDLLASREIENIFENSDFIYMLNQASGDRQILA
;
A
#
# COMPACT_ATOMS: atom_id res chain seq x y z
N ARG A 1 19.74 4.36 46.16
CA ARG A 1 21.01 5.05 45.77
C ARG A 1 20.69 6.51 45.55
N MET A 2 21.70 7.36 45.74
CA MET A 2 21.67 8.80 45.41
C MET A 2 22.63 9.10 44.25
N PHE A 3 22.25 9.99 43.40
CA PHE A 3 23.01 10.47 42.26
C PHE A 3 23.18 11.98 42.36
N LEU A 4 24.34 12.48 41.98
CA LEU A 4 24.59 13.93 41.86
C LEU A 4 24.31 14.30 40.38
N VAL A 5 23.34 15.15 40.17
CA VAL A 5 22.85 15.51 38.82
C VAL A 5 23.04 16.98 38.55
N THR A 6 23.61 17.29 37.39
CA THR A 6 23.74 18.65 36.84
C THR A 6 22.94 18.72 35.54
N VAL A 7 22.05 19.69 35.41
CA VAL A 7 21.34 19.96 34.14
C VAL A 7 21.89 21.22 33.54
N LEU A 8 22.41 21.10 32.31
CA LEU A 8 22.99 22.24 31.57
C LEU A 8 22.18 22.50 30.31
N VAL A 9 21.92 23.77 30.02
CA VAL A 9 21.26 24.22 28.79
C VAL A 9 22.20 25.11 28.02
N MET A 10 22.66 24.65 26.86
CA MET A 10 23.55 25.40 25.99
C MET A 10 22.74 26.19 24.97
N ASN A 11 22.87 27.50 24.96
CA ASN A 11 22.25 28.38 23.97
C ASN A 11 23.32 28.88 22.99
N THR A 12 23.02 28.84 21.71
CA THR A 12 23.90 29.35 20.65
C THR A 12 23.17 30.29 19.71
N ALA A 13 23.82 31.29 19.19
CA ALA A 13 23.28 32.16 18.16
C ALA A 13 24.40 32.89 17.38
N LYS A 14 24.10 33.28 16.14
CA LYS A 14 25.04 34.04 15.29
C LYS A 14 25.20 35.52 15.70
N LYS A 15 24.21 36.09 16.40
CA LYS A 15 24.19 37.48 16.87
C LYS A 15 23.91 37.54 18.36
N ARG A 16 24.55 38.44 19.08
CA ARG A 16 24.41 38.61 20.53
C ARG A 16 22.94 38.84 20.93
N GLN A 17 22.28 39.76 20.27
CA GLN A 17 20.88 40.07 20.56
C GLN A 17 19.97 38.84 20.48
N LYS A 18 20.22 37.94 19.51
CA LYS A 18 19.46 36.70 19.38
C LYS A 18 19.81 35.70 20.50
N LEU A 19 21.07 35.68 20.93
CA LEU A 19 21.49 34.85 22.08
C LEU A 19 20.80 35.30 23.36
N ASP A 20 20.81 36.62 23.64
CA ASP A 20 20.18 37.21 24.83
C ASP A 20 18.67 36.93 24.83
N ASN A 21 18.00 37.03 23.67
CA ASN A 21 16.59 36.67 23.54
C ASN A 21 16.33 35.17 23.80
N ASN A 22 17.18 34.29 23.30
CA ASN A 22 17.06 32.84 23.55
C ASN A 22 17.21 32.54 25.07
N ILE A 23 18.21 33.16 25.73
CA ILE A 23 18.43 32.99 27.17
C ILE A 23 17.19 33.45 27.95
N PHE A 24 16.66 34.62 27.60
CA PHE A 24 15.46 35.17 28.25
C PHE A 24 14.25 34.22 28.09
N GLN A 25 14.04 33.67 26.88
CA GLN A 25 12.97 32.71 26.62
C GLN A 25 13.14 31.43 27.45
N VAL A 26 14.34 30.87 27.49
CA VAL A 26 14.64 29.65 28.26
C VAL A 26 14.43 29.87 29.75
N GLN A 27 14.84 31.02 30.28
CA GLN A 27 14.60 31.40 31.67
C GLN A 27 13.10 31.55 31.96
N GLY A 28 12.35 32.19 31.07
CA GLY A 28 10.90 32.35 31.20
C GLY A 28 10.14 31.00 31.21
N ILE A 29 10.58 30.05 30.34
CA ILE A 29 10.04 28.71 30.35
C ILE A 29 10.35 27.97 31.66
N ALA A 30 11.60 28.06 32.14
CA ALA A 30 11.99 27.45 33.42
C ALA A 30 11.16 27.98 34.59
N GLN A 31 10.96 29.30 34.66
CA GLN A 31 10.15 29.94 35.70
C GLN A 31 8.68 29.46 35.68
N LYS A 32 8.12 29.27 34.50
CA LYS A 32 6.76 28.72 34.36
C LYS A 32 6.59 27.34 35.04
N TYR A 33 7.66 26.56 35.09
CA TYR A 33 7.70 25.25 35.75
C TYR A 33 8.39 25.27 37.12
N ASN A 34 8.47 26.41 37.76
CA ASN A 34 9.08 26.60 39.09
C ASN A 34 10.57 26.16 39.12
N CYS A 35 11.27 26.28 38.01
CA CYS A 35 12.70 26.03 37.92
C CYS A 35 13.45 27.34 37.78
N SER A 36 14.63 27.47 38.41
CA SER A 36 15.53 28.62 38.23
C SER A 36 16.78 28.18 37.47
N LEU A 37 17.12 28.91 36.42
CA LEU A 37 18.37 28.72 35.69
C LEU A 37 19.38 29.79 36.05
N LYS A 38 20.58 29.38 36.41
CA LYS A 38 21.74 30.30 36.64
C LYS A 38 22.58 30.37 35.39
N GLN A 39 22.90 31.56 34.97
CA GLN A 39 23.91 31.78 33.93
C GLN A 39 25.32 31.49 34.53
N LEU A 40 26.13 30.75 33.79
CA LEU A 40 27.45 30.34 34.21
C LEU A 40 28.49 31.39 33.72
N ASP A 41 28.51 32.55 34.42
CA ASP A 41 29.45 33.61 34.11
C ASP A 41 30.88 33.21 34.51
N TYR A 42 31.83 33.46 33.64
CA TYR A 42 33.26 33.07 33.78
C TYR A 42 33.54 31.57 33.90
N GLN A 43 32.52 30.72 33.61
CA GLN A 43 32.64 29.26 33.60
C GLN A 43 32.30 28.65 32.23
N GLN A 44 32.35 29.45 31.17
CA GLN A 44 31.91 29.05 29.84
C GLN A 44 32.66 27.83 29.29
N GLU A 45 34.00 27.78 29.52
CA GLU A 45 34.84 26.67 29.10
C GLU A 45 34.45 25.37 29.82
N ALA A 46 34.34 25.41 31.16
CA ALA A 46 33.96 24.27 31.97
C ALA A 46 32.54 23.79 31.63
N ALA A 47 31.61 24.72 31.36
CA ALA A 47 30.25 24.42 30.94
C ALA A 47 30.21 23.77 29.56
N LEU A 48 30.95 24.30 28.57
CA LEU A 48 31.05 23.70 27.23
C LEU A 48 31.61 22.28 27.30
N MET A 49 32.70 22.06 28.03
CA MET A 49 33.30 20.74 28.21
C MET A 49 32.34 19.74 28.86
N SER A 50 31.46 20.21 29.76
CA SER A 50 30.45 19.37 30.41
C SER A 50 29.23 19.10 29.53
N CYS A 51 28.96 19.94 28.53
CA CYS A 51 27.88 19.76 27.57
C CYS A 51 28.26 18.82 26.41
N ILE A 52 29.55 18.71 26.09
CA ILE A 52 30.03 17.81 25.03
C ILE A 52 30.11 16.37 25.58
N PRO A 53 29.86 15.32 24.76
CA PRO A 53 29.82 13.93 25.21
C PRO A 53 31.21 13.36 25.50
N LEU A 54 32.00 14.06 26.37
CA LEU A 54 33.32 13.64 26.81
C LEU A 54 33.30 12.81 28.10
N GLY A 55 32.12 12.58 28.69
CA GLY A 55 31.98 11.84 29.94
C GLY A 55 32.53 12.58 31.18
N VAL A 56 32.74 13.89 31.10
CA VAL A 56 33.31 14.70 32.18
C VAL A 56 32.35 15.82 32.57
N ASN A 57 32.03 15.93 33.86
CA ASN A 57 31.34 17.11 34.42
C ASN A 57 32.34 17.97 35.20
N ARG A 58 32.57 19.21 34.74
CA ARG A 58 33.43 20.20 35.36
C ARG A 58 32.66 21.27 36.14
N ILE A 59 31.34 21.12 36.23
CA ILE A 59 30.45 22.07 36.95
C ILE A 59 30.15 21.54 38.32
N GLU A 60 30.46 22.26 39.36
CA GLU A 60 30.24 21.86 40.75
C GLU A 60 28.81 22.05 41.26
N ILE A 61 27.94 22.69 40.43
CA ILE A 61 26.53 22.88 40.78
C ILE A 61 25.83 21.54 40.55
N GLN A 62 25.61 20.80 41.62
CA GLN A 62 25.05 19.45 41.60
C GLN A 62 23.85 19.36 42.57
N ARG A 63 22.85 18.57 42.20
CA ARG A 63 21.71 18.24 43.07
C ARG A 63 21.66 16.75 43.34
N GLY A 64 21.52 16.37 44.58
CA GLY A 64 21.33 14.98 44.98
C GLY A 64 19.91 14.54 44.65
N LEU A 65 19.79 13.53 43.81
CA LEU A 65 18.52 12.89 43.44
C LEU A 65 18.54 11.40 43.80
N THR A 66 17.39 10.90 44.25
CA THR A 66 17.21 9.46 44.48
C THR A 66 17.09 8.71 43.15
N THR A 67 17.27 7.38 43.17
CA THR A 67 17.11 6.53 41.94
C THR A 67 15.78 6.77 41.26
N SER A 68 14.67 6.86 42.01
CA SER A 68 13.36 7.09 41.44
C SER A 68 13.23 8.47 40.76
N ALA A 69 13.80 9.52 41.39
CA ALA A 69 13.81 10.85 40.83
C ALA A 69 14.73 10.94 39.57
N THR A 70 15.87 10.24 39.60
CA THR A 70 16.80 10.19 38.47
C THR A 70 16.22 9.39 37.29
N ALA A 71 15.44 8.36 37.55
CA ALA A 71 14.80 7.57 36.50
C ALA A 71 13.83 8.38 35.61
N ILE A 72 13.30 9.51 36.12
CA ILE A 72 12.45 10.42 35.34
C ILE A 72 13.23 11.08 34.19
N PHE A 73 14.56 11.26 34.35
CA PHE A 73 15.41 11.82 33.30
C PHE A 73 15.85 10.83 32.24
N VAL A 74 15.52 9.53 32.38
CA VAL A 74 15.67 8.59 31.27
C VAL A 74 14.73 9.05 30.16
N PRO A 75 15.25 9.44 29.00
CA PRO A 75 14.43 9.97 27.92
C PRO A 75 13.59 8.83 27.31
N PHE A 76 12.49 8.48 27.93
CA PHE A 76 11.44 7.82 27.23
C PHE A 76 10.83 8.83 26.28
N THR A 77 11.57 9.15 25.22
CA THR A 77 11.10 10.04 24.17
C THR A 77 10.00 9.33 23.41
N THR A 78 8.91 10.01 23.21
CA THR A 78 7.93 9.62 22.20
C THR A 78 8.65 9.54 20.86
N GLN A 79 8.40 8.46 20.14
CA GLN A 79 8.88 8.39 18.77
C GLN A 79 8.12 9.44 17.95
N GLU A 80 8.84 10.44 17.48
CA GLU A 80 8.28 11.47 16.62
C GLU A 80 8.41 11.03 15.16
N LEU A 81 7.34 11.18 14.41
CA LEU A 81 7.29 10.82 12.99
C LEU A 81 6.84 12.06 12.20
N PHE A 82 7.81 12.87 11.81
CA PHE A 82 7.59 14.06 11.02
C PHE A 82 8.57 14.10 9.84
N GLN A 83 8.01 13.97 8.65
CA GLN A 83 8.75 14.06 7.40
C GLN A 83 8.29 15.28 6.62
N GLU A 84 9.19 15.87 5.85
CA GLU A 84 8.93 16.98 4.95
C GLU A 84 8.76 16.47 3.50
N GLY A 85 8.29 17.33 2.61
CA GLY A 85 8.06 17.03 1.20
C GLY A 85 6.62 16.64 0.92
N GLU A 86 6.39 15.55 0.19
CA GLU A 86 5.04 15.02 -0.11
C GLU A 86 4.45 14.21 1.04
N ALA A 87 4.77 14.58 2.28
CA ALA A 87 4.30 13.89 3.46
C ALA A 87 2.81 14.12 3.71
N LEU A 88 2.09 13.04 3.93
CA LEU A 88 0.66 13.07 4.24
C LEU A 88 0.43 13.11 5.75
N TYR A 89 -0.62 13.80 6.18
CA TYR A 89 -1.00 13.92 7.58
C TYR A 89 -1.81 12.69 8.04
N TYR A 90 -1.35 12.03 9.10
CA TYR A 90 -2.01 10.84 9.66
C TYR A 90 -2.67 11.07 11.02
N GLY A 91 -2.32 12.10 11.74
CA GLY A 91 -2.90 12.43 13.04
C GLY A 91 -1.94 13.19 13.94
N LEU A 92 -2.25 13.19 15.24
CA LEU A 92 -1.40 13.74 16.29
C LEU A 92 -0.82 12.61 17.15
N ASN A 93 0.42 12.77 17.55
CA ASN A 93 1.05 11.88 18.52
C ASN A 93 0.30 12.00 19.86
N ALA A 94 -0.15 10.87 20.43
CA ALA A 94 -0.97 10.86 21.64
C ALA A 94 -0.28 11.43 22.89
N LEU A 95 1.06 11.45 22.91
CA LEU A 95 1.85 11.94 24.05
C LEU A 95 2.34 13.36 23.85
N SER A 96 2.93 13.67 22.68
CA SER A 96 3.52 14.99 22.41
C SER A 96 2.56 15.97 21.77
N ASN A 97 1.42 15.51 21.20
CA ASN A 97 0.52 16.29 20.36
C ASN A 97 1.16 16.86 19.09
N ASN A 98 2.35 16.39 18.71
CA ASN A 98 2.97 16.75 17.44
C ASN A 98 2.29 16.04 16.27
N MET A 99 2.32 16.68 15.11
CA MET A 99 1.75 16.09 13.89
C MET A 99 2.53 14.87 13.44
N ILE A 100 1.82 13.82 13.07
CA ILE A 100 2.37 12.65 12.39
C ILE A 100 2.26 12.88 10.89
N MET A 101 3.41 13.05 10.24
CA MET A 101 3.56 13.32 8.82
C MET A 101 4.46 12.28 8.19
N VAL A 102 3.98 11.55 7.18
CA VAL A 102 4.73 10.48 6.52
C VAL A 102 4.69 10.64 5.01
N ASP A 103 5.88 10.62 4.40
CA ASP A 103 6.05 10.46 2.96
C ASP A 103 6.39 9.00 2.64
N ARG A 104 5.41 8.26 2.16
CA ARG A 104 5.57 6.83 1.86
C ARG A 104 6.62 6.56 0.77
N LYS A 105 6.86 7.51 -0.13
CA LYS A 105 7.89 7.39 -1.18
C LYS A 105 9.31 7.33 -0.62
N ARG A 106 9.52 7.82 0.61
CA ARG A 106 10.81 7.77 1.32
C ARG A 106 11.04 6.47 2.09
N LEU A 107 10.01 5.64 2.22
CA LEU A 107 10.15 4.33 2.85
C LEU A 107 10.89 3.37 1.91
N LYS A 108 11.60 2.41 2.47
CA LYS A 108 12.29 1.38 1.70
C LYS A 108 11.30 0.53 0.89
N ASN A 109 10.15 0.23 1.50
CA ASN A 109 9.00 -0.41 0.87
C ASN A 109 7.76 0.47 1.06
N PRO A 110 7.34 1.25 0.05
CA PRO A 110 6.22 2.19 0.18
C PRO A 110 4.85 1.51 0.27
N ASN A 111 4.80 0.20 0.06
CA ASN A 111 3.58 -0.60 0.16
C ASN A 111 2.97 -0.51 1.55
N GLY A 112 1.67 -0.59 1.66
CA GLY A 112 0.99 -0.41 2.94
C GLY A 112 -0.19 -1.31 3.19
N LEU A 113 -0.54 -1.41 4.46
CA LEU A 113 -1.71 -2.13 4.95
C LEU A 113 -2.49 -1.23 5.92
N ILE A 114 -3.81 -1.23 5.78
CA ILE A 114 -4.75 -0.62 6.74
C ILE A 114 -5.55 -1.75 7.38
N LEU A 115 -5.32 -1.95 8.68
CA LEU A 115 -5.84 -3.09 9.43
C LEU A 115 -6.80 -2.62 10.52
N GLY A 116 -7.92 -3.31 10.68
CA GLY A 116 -8.86 -2.99 11.77
C GLY A 116 -10.17 -3.75 11.69
N THR A 117 -10.84 -3.90 12.82
CA THR A 117 -12.16 -4.53 12.90
C THR A 117 -13.23 -3.76 12.13
N PRO A 118 -14.37 -4.37 11.79
CA PRO A 118 -15.52 -3.65 11.25
C PRO A 118 -15.90 -2.45 12.14
N GLY A 119 -16.20 -1.30 11.55
CA GLY A 119 -16.55 -0.07 12.26
C GLY A 119 -15.37 0.67 12.92
N SER A 120 -14.12 0.20 12.79
CA SER A 120 -12.94 0.87 13.36
C SER A 120 -12.49 2.12 12.61
N GLY A 121 -13.08 2.43 11.45
CA GLY A 121 -12.75 3.59 10.64
C GLY A 121 -11.74 3.35 9.51
N LYS A 122 -11.53 2.10 9.07
CA LYS A 122 -10.62 1.75 7.95
C LYS A 122 -10.90 2.55 6.68
N SER A 123 -12.13 2.45 6.17
CA SER A 123 -12.54 3.15 4.94
C SER A 123 -12.44 4.67 5.10
N PHE A 124 -12.73 5.21 6.30
CA PHE A 124 -12.54 6.64 6.59
C PHE A 124 -11.06 7.05 6.53
N SER A 125 -10.18 6.25 7.13
CA SER A 125 -8.74 6.50 7.10
C SER A 125 -8.17 6.43 5.69
N ALA A 126 -8.60 5.44 4.89
CA ALA A 126 -8.24 5.33 3.49
C ALA A 126 -8.74 6.55 2.68
N LYS A 127 -10.00 6.94 2.83
CA LYS A 127 -10.57 8.12 2.17
C LYS A 127 -9.81 9.41 2.53
N ARG A 128 -9.40 9.57 3.78
CA ARG A 128 -8.58 10.71 4.21
C ARG A 128 -7.20 10.70 3.55
N GLU A 129 -6.53 9.54 3.50
CA GLU A 129 -5.24 9.41 2.81
C GLU A 129 -5.37 9.70 1.32
N ILE A 130 -6.40 9.15 0.65
CA ILE A 130 -6.70 9.40 -0.77
C ILE A 130 -6.91 10.89 -1.02
N THR A 131 -7.71 11.57 -0.20
CA THR A 131 -7.95 13.01 -0.33
C THR A 131 -6.66 13.82 -0.17
N ASN A 132 -5.88 13.54 0.87
CA ASN A 132 -4.62 14.23 1.12
C ASN A 132 -3.62 13.99 -0.03
N CYS A 133 -3.52 12.76 -0.50
CA CYS A 133 -2.69 12.40 -1.63
C CYS A 133 -3.09 13.18 -2.90
N PHE A 134 -4.37 13.20 -3.20
CA PHE A 134 -4.90 13.93 -4.37
C PHE A 134 -4.59 15.44 -4.32
N LEU A 135 -4.64 16.05 -3.13
CA LEU A 135 -4.40 17.48 -2.95
C LEU A 135 -2.91 17.86 -2.91
N ILE A 136 -2.04 16.98 -2.43
CA ILE A 136 -0.63 17.28 -2.15
C ILE A 136 0.30 16.78 -3.24
N THR A 137 -0.02 15.67 -3.91
CA THR A 137 0.83 15.02 -4.91
C THR A 137 0.20 15.07 -6.31
N GLU A 138 0.98 14.70 -7.32
CA GLU A 138 0.51 14.48 -8.69
C GLU A 138 0.29 12.99 -9.02
N ASP A 139 0.33 12.12 -8.02
CA ASP A 139 0.17 10.67 -8.18
C ASP A 139 -1.18 10.31 -8.80
N ASP A 140 -1.21 9.27 -9.64
CA ASP A 140 -2.46 8.64 -10.02
C ASP A 140 -2.99 7.79 -8.86
N ILE A 141 -4.30 7.74 -8.72
CA ILE A 141 -4.98 7.02 -7.65
C ILE A 141 -5.98 6.05 -8.26
N ILE A 142 -5.83 4.77 -7.98
CA ILE A 142 -6.76 3.74 -8.42
C ILE A 142 -7.31 3.02 -7.20
N ILE A 143 -8.63 2.83 -7.18
CA ILE A 143 -9.36 2.24 -6.08
C ILE A 143 -10.12 1.01 -6.58
N CYS A 144 -9.93 -0.13 -5.94
CA CYS A 144 -10.78 -1.31 -6.10
C CYS A 144 -11.80 -1.34 -4.97
N ASP A 145 -13.06 -1.16 -5.30
CA ASP A 145 -14.17 -0.94 -4.36
C ASP A 145 -15.24 -2.06 -4.48
N PRO A 146 -15.09 -3.15 -3.71
CA PRO A 146 -16.05 -4.25 -3.73
C PRO A 146 -17.35 -3.96 -2.95
N GLU A 147 -17.42 -2.86 -2.20
CA GLU A 147 -18.58 -2.51 -1.38
C GLU A 147 -19.28 -1.19 -1.78
N ALA A 148 -18.78 -0.52 -2.82
CA ALA A 148 -19.30 0.78 -3.34
C ALA A 148 -19.28 1.91 -2.29
N GLU A 149 -18.21 2.00 -1.52
CA GLU A 149 -18.06 3.01 -0.47
C GLU A 149 -17.38 4.30 -0.93
N TYR A 150 -16.61 4.26 -2.04
CA TYR A 150 -15.74 5.36 -2.47
C TYR A 150 -16.36 6.29 -3.51
N TYR A 151 -17.51 5.94 -4.10
CA TYR A 151 -18.20 6.76 -5.11
C TYR A 151 -18.34 8.24 -4.73
N PRO A 152 -18.85 8.64 -3.52
CA PRO A 152 -19.03 10.05 -3.19
C PRO A 152 -17.71 10.83 -3.15
N LEU A 153 -16.64 10.19 -2.66
CA LEU A 153 -15.32 10.80 -2.60
C LEU A 153 -14.75 11.04 -4.01
N VAL A 154 -14.79 10.01 -4.86
CA VAL A 154 -14.25 10.08 -6.22
C VAL A 154 -14.99 11.12 -7.03
N GLN A 155 -16.31 11.19 -6.89
CA GLN A 155 -17.13 12.21 -7.56
C GLN A 155 -16.80 13.63 -7.07
N ALA A 156 -16.59 13.84 -5.77
CA ALA A 156 -16.21 15.13 -5.20
C ALA A 156 -14.82 15.61 -5.68
N LEU A 157 -13.94 14.68 -6.01
CA LEU A 157 -12.61 14.95 -6.58
C LEU A 157 -12.60 15.00 -8.12
N HIS A 158 -13.77 15.02 -8.75
CA HIS A 158 -13.93 14.99 -10.22
C HIS A 158 -13.24 13.78 -10.88
N GLY A 159 -13.21 12.66 -10.17
CA GLY A 159 -12.66 11.40 -10.64
C GLY A 159 -13.65 10.58 -11.46
N GLN A 160 -13.19 9.45 -11.92
CA GLN A 160 -13.96 8.50 -12.72
C GLN A 160 -14.37 7.28 -11.90
N VAL A 161 -15.64 6.90 -11.95
CA VAL A 161 -16.12 5.64 -11.40
C VAL A 161 -16.53 4.72 -12.54
N ILE A 162 -15.90 3.56 -12.61
CA ILE A 162 -16.19 2.50 -13.58
C ILE A 162 -16.96 1.41 -12.85
N ARG A 163 -18.21 1.23 -13.22
CA ARG A 163 -19.08 0.23 -12.62
C ARG A 163 -19.07 -1.05 -13.44
N ILE A 164 -18.53 -2.11 -12.89
CA ILE A 164 -18.49 -3.42 -13.51
C ILE A 164 -19.59 -4.28 -12.90
N SER A 165 -20.58 -4.62 -13.69
CA SER A 165 -21.70 -5.44 -13.25
C SER A 165 -22.33 -6.20 -14.43
N PRO A 166 -23.14 -7.24 -14.19
CA PRO A 166 -23.85 -7.98 -15.25
C PRO A 166 -24.82 -7.13 -16.09
N VAL A 167 -25.22 -5.98 -15.57
CA VAL A 167 -26.18 -5.07 -16.24
C VAL A 167 -25.54 -3.76 -16.73
N SER A 168 -24.23 -3.58 -16.50
CA SER A 168 -23.49 -2.43 -16.97
C SER A 168 -23.09 -2.60 -18.44
N ASP A 169 -22.97 -1.47 -19.14
CA ASP A 169 -22.39 -1.37 -20.48
C ASP A 169 -20.88 -1.03 -20.47
N GLN A 170 -20.27 -1.03 -19.27
CA GLN A 170 -18.84 -0.78 -19.06
C GLN A 170 -18.12 -2.11 -18.91
N TYR A 171 -17.13 -2.35 -19.79
CA TYR A 171 -16.41 -3.61 -19.85
C TYR A 171 -14.91 -3.41 -19.74
N ILE A 172 -14.25 -4.36 -19.10
CA ILE A 172 -12.79 -4.48 -19.02
C ILE A 172 -12.40 -5.88 -19.47
N ASN A 173 -11.52 -5.93 -20.47
CA ASN A 173 -11.01 -7.17 -21.01
C ASN A 173 -9.85 -7.70 -20.13
N PRO A 174 -9.97 -8.87 -19.51
CA PRO A 174 -8.87 -9.47 -18.77
C PRO A 174 -7.69 -9.88 -19.67
N MET A 175 -7.90 -9.96 -20.99
CA MET A 175 -6.88 -10.30 -21.96
C MET A 175 -6.10 -9.07 -22.46
N ASP A 176 -6.41 -7.85 -22.02
CA ASP A 176 -5.65 -6.66 -22.43
C ASP A 176 -4.17 -6.79 -22.09
N LEU A 177 -3.31 -6.60 -23.10
CA LEU A 177 -1.87 -6.68 -22.97
C LEU A 177 -1.24 -5.32 -23.27
N ASN A 178 -0.50 -4.80 -22.29
CA ASN A 178 0.31 -3.59 -22.46
C ASN A 178 1.72 -3.98 -22.92
N LEU A 179 2.21 -3.37 -23.99
CA LEU A 179 3.55 -3.60 -24.53
C LEU A 179 4.60 -2.59 -24.04
N ASN A 180 4.21 -1.61 -23.19
CA ASN A 180 5.10 -0.58 -22.65
C ASN A 180 5.94 -1.11 -21.46
N TYR A 181 6.76 -2.14 -21.71
CA TYR A 181 7.65 -2.72 -20.72
C TYR A 181 9.10 -2.33 -20.97
N SER A 182 9.97 -2.49 -19.95
CA SER A 182 11.41 -2.39 -20.15
C SER A 182 11.94 -3.61 -20.91
N GLU A 183 13.12 -3.48 -21.52
CA GLU A 183 13.78 -4.59 -22.24
C GLU A 183 14.03 -5.83 -21.36
N GLU A 184 14.04 -5.68 -20.04
CA GLU A 184 14.27 -6.76 -19.07
C GLU A 184 13.04 -7.61 -18.74
N ASP A 185 11.83 -7.12 -19.04
CA ASP A 185 10.57 -7.80 -18.67
C ASP A 185 9.85 -8.33 -19.93
N ASN A 186 9.35 -9.56 -19.84
CA ASN A 186 8.52 -10.16 -20.88
C ASN A 186 7.03 -9.94 -20.56
N PRO A 187 6.32 -9.05 -21.29
CA PRO A 187 4.89 -8.77 -21.04
C PRO A 187 4.01 -10.00 -21.11
N LEU A 188 4.32 -10.91 -22.05
CA LEU A 188 3.56 -12.14 -22.26
C LEU A 188 3.69 -13.10 -21.07
N SER A 189 4.88 -13.19 -20.46
CA SER A 189 5.09 -14.04 -19.28
C SER A 189 4.24 -13.58 -18.10
N LEU A 190 4.22 -12.25 -17.84
CA LEU A 190 3.39 -11.67 -16.78
C LEU A 190 1.90 -11.85 -17.04
N LYS A 191 1.49 -11.71 -18.31
CA LYS A 191 0.10 -11.96 -18.69
C LYS A 191 -0.26 -13.43 -18.54
N ALA A 192 0.65 -14.35 -18.85
CA ALA A 192 0.44 -15.79 -18.64
C ALA A 192 0.25 -16.12 -17.14
N ASP A 193 1.05 -15.54 -16.25
CA ASP A 193 0.87 -15.68 -14.79
C ASP A 193 -0.47 -15.14 -14.31
N PHE A 194 -0.91 -14.00 -14.85
CA PHE A 194 -2.23 -13.45 -14.59
C PHE A 194 -3.35 -14.40 -15.07
N ILE A 195 -3.27 -14.91 -16.31
CA ILE A 195 -4.29 -15.82 -16.86
C ILE A 195 -4.30 -17.16 -16.11
N LEU A 196 -3.17 -17.66 -15.67
CA LEU A 196 -3.12 -18.82 -14.77
C LEU A 196 -3.88 -18.57 -13.47
N SER A 197 -3.67 -17.40 -12.84
CA SER A 197 -4.40 -17.02 -11.63
C SER A 197 -5.90 -16.85 -11.87
N LEU A 198 -6.27 -16.30 -13.02
CA LEU A 198 -7.67 -16.18 -13.44
C LEU A 198 -8.33 -17.55 -13.63
N CYS A 199 -7.66 -18.46 -14.34
CA CYS A 199 -8.14 -19.82 -14.55
C CYS A 199 -8.24 -20.60 -13.23
N GLU A 200 -7.33 -20.40 -12.29
CA GLU A 200 -7.42 -21.01 -10.95
C GLU A 200 -8.66 -20.56 -10.19
N LEU A 201 -9.00 -19.28 -10.23
CA LEU A 201 -10.24 -18.77 -9.62
C LEU A 201 -11.51 -19.36 -10.25
N ILE A 202 -11.44 -19.68 -11.54
CA ILE A 202 -12.57 -20.21 -12.30
C ILE A 202 -12.72 -21.73 -12.13
N VAL A 203 -11.60 -22.47 -12.23
CA VAL A 203 -11.59 -23.93 -12.41
C VAL A 203 -11.00 -24.67 -11.21
N GLY A 204 -10.04 -24.08 -10.53
CA GLY A 204 -9.08 -24.77 -9.64
C GLY A 204 -9.66 -25.44 -8.39
N GLY A 205 -10.86 -25.08 -7.95
CA GLY A 205 -11.48 -25.68 -6.77
C GLY A 205 -10.60 -25.56 -5.51
N LYS A 206 -10.60 -26.62 -4.65
CA LYS A 206 -9.83 -26.61 -3.39
C LYS A 206 -8.33 -26.91 -3.57
N ASN A 207 -7.95 -27.57 -4.66
CA ASN A 207 -6.58 -28.07 -4.87
C ASN A 207 -5.81 -27.23 -5.89
N GLY A 208 -6.39 -26.13 -6.40
CA GLY A 208 -5.78 -25.32 -7.46
C GLY A 208 -5.74 -26.03 -8.82
N LEU A 209 -4.96 -25.49 -9.76
CA LEU A 209 -4.73 -26.08 -11.08
C LEU A 209 -3.64 -27.15 -11.03
N GLU A 210 -3.88 -28.27 -11.71
CA GLU A 210 -2.89 -29.33 -11.88
C GLU A 210 -1.73 -28.90 -12.81
N PRO A 211 -0.53 -29.48 -12.67
CA PRO A 211 0.62 -29.12 -13.51
C PRO A 211 0.35 -29.24 -15.01
N VAL A 212 -0.42 -30.24 -15.43
CA VAL A 212 -0.81 -30.45 -16.84
C VAL A 212 -1.70 -29.29 -17.32
N GLU A 213 -2.66 -28.89 -16.50
CA GLU A 213 -3.57 -27.77 -16.80
C GLU A 213 -2.80 -26.44 -16.94
N LYS A 214 -1.85 -26.17 -16.02
CA LYS A 214 -0.98 -24.99 -16.11
C LYS A 214 -0.18 -24.96 -17.42
N THR A 215 0.34 -26.10 -17.86
CA THR A 215 1.08 -26.21 -19.12
C THR A 215 0.19 -25.97 -20.34
N ILE A 216 -1.04 -26.48 -20.33
CA ILE A 216 -2.00 -26.27 -21.42
C ILE A 216 -2.41 -24.79 -21.49
N ILE A 217 -2.71 -24.17 -20.35
CA ILE A 217 -3.07 -22.75 -20.29
C ILE A 217 -1.92 -21.88 -20.82
N ASP A 218 -0.67 -22.07 -20.35
CA ASP A 218 0.49 -21.33 -20.80
C ASP A 218 0.70 -21.45 -22.32
N ARG A 219 0.59 -22.66 -22.86
CA ARG A 219 0.64 -22.91 -24.31
C ARG A 219 -0.46 -22.14 -25.06
N CYS A 220 -1.70 -22.22 -24.61
CA CYS A 220 -2.81 -21.52 -25.25
C CYS A 220 -2.68 -20.00 -25.15
N VAL A 221 -2.18 -19.47 -24.02
CA VAL A 221 -1.90 -18.04 -23.87
C VAL A 221 -0.87 -17.57 -24.89
N ARG A 222 0.22 -18.30 -25.10
CA ARG A 222 1.22 -17.94 -26.12
C ARG A 222 0.63 -17.95 -27.55
N LEU A 223 -0.24 -18.89 -27.83
CA LEU A 223 -0.88 -19.00 -29.14
C LEU A 223 -1.89 -17.85 -29.38
N VAL A 224 -2.70 -17.52 -28.39
CA VAL A 224 -3.76 -16.51 -28.54
C VAL A 224 -3.24 -15.12 -28.83
N TYR A 225 -2.04 -14.79 -28.33
CA TYR A 225 -1.42 -13.48 -28.56
C TYR A 225 -0.56 -13.38 -29.82
N GLN A 226 -0.34 -14.47 -30.58
CA GLN A 226 0.54 -14.45 -31.75
C GLN A 226 0.13 -13.41 -32.79
N GLU A 227 -1.16 -13.33 -33.11
CA GLU A 227 -1.66 -12.37 -34.10
C GLU A 227 -1.51 -10.92 -33.63
N TYR A 228 -1.83 -10.65 -32.34
CA TYR A 228 -1.68 -9.33 -31.75
C TYR A 228 -0.20 -8.89 -31.67
N LEU A 229 0.71 -9.80 -31.30
CA LEU A 229 2.14 -9.49 -31.20
C LEU A 229 2.77 -9.25 -32.57
N ALA A 230 2.25 -9.87 -33.63
CA ALA A 230 2.72 -9.64 -35.01
C ALA A 230 2.27 -8.27 -35.55
N ASP A 231 1.09 -7.80 -35.16
CA ASP A 231 0.52 -6.52 -35.57
C ASP A 231 -0.37 -5.98 -34.42
N PRO A 232 0.18 -5.14 -33.52
CA PRO A 232 -0.48 -4.74 -32.28
C PRO A 232 -1.54 -3.64 -32.52
N VAL A 233 -2.66 -4.02 -33.08
CA VAL A 233 -3.82 -3.17 -33.26
C VAL A 233 -4.96 -3.57 -32.30
N PRO A 234 -5.78 -2.63 -31.78
CA PRO A 234 -6.84 -2.94 -30.82
C PRO A 234 -7.82 -4.02 -31.25
N GLU A 235 -8.08 -4.11 -32.55
CA GLU A 235 -9.01 -5.09 -33.15
C GLU A 235 -8.50 -6.53 -33.06
N LYS A 236 -7.18 -6.71 -32.91
CA LYS A 236 -6.53 -8.03 -32.78
C LYS A 236 -6.29 -8.43 -31.32
N MET A 237 -6.59 -7.53 -30.37
CA MET A 237 -6.50 -7.88 -28.96
C MET A 237 -7.44 -9.04 -28.64
N PRO A 238 -6.96 -10.17 -28.11
CA PRO A 238 -7.82 -11.30 -27.80
C PRO A 238 -8.79 -11.00 -26.66
N ILE A 239 -9.88 -11.75 -26.60
CA ILE A 239 -10.84 -11.81 -25.50
C ILE A 239 -10.88 -13.22 -24.91
N LEU A 240 -11.64 -13.44 -23.83
CA LEU A 240 -11.73 -14.76 -23.20
C LEU A 240 -12.26 -15.85 -24.16
N GLU A 241 -13.14 -15.48 -25.08
CA GLU A 241 -13.64 -16.40 -26.10
C GLU A 241 -12.52 -16.97 -27.01
N ASP A 242 -11.52 -16.17 -27.33
CA ASP A 242 -10.39 -16.63 -28.15
C ASP A 242 -9.56 -17.68 -27.41
N LEU A 243 -9.32 -17.49 -26.10
CA LEU A 243 -8.66 -18.48 -25.25
C LEU A 243 -9.51 -19.76 -25.12
N TYR A 244 -10.82 -19.62 -24.89
CA TYR A 244 -11.77 -20.72 -24.82
C TYR A 244 -11.75 -21.56 -26.10
N ASN A 245 -11.79 -20.91 -27.27
CA ASN A 245 -11.76 -21.58 -28.56
C ASN A 245 -10.45 -22.33 -28.81
N LEU A 246 -9.31 -21.79 -28.33
CA LEU A 246 -8.02 -22.48 -28.40
C LEU A 246 -7.98 -23.70 -27.48
N LEU A 247 -8.50 -23.61 -26.26
CA LEU A 247 -8.61 -24.74 -25.33
C LEU A 247 -9.45 -25.87 -25.93
N ARG A 248 -10.57 -25.55 -26.57
CA ARG A 248 -11.43 -26.54 -27.25
C ARG A 248 -10.75 -27.26 -28.42
N LYS A 249 -9.76 -26.66 -29.03
CA LYS A 249 -8.99 -27.27 -30.14
C LYS A 249 -7.88 -28.20 -29.66
N GLN A 250 -7.56 -28.20 -28.35
CA GLN A 250 -6.57 -29.13 -27.80
C GLN A 250 -7.19 -30.54 -27.67
N GLU A 251 -6.37 -31.57 -27.83
CA GLU A 251 -6.81 -32.97 -27.76
C GLU A 251 -6.87 -33.52 -26.34
N GLU A 252 -6.18 -32.90 -25.40
CA GLU A 252 -6.06 -33.37 -24.03
C GLU A 252 -7.40 -33.25 -23.26
N PRO A 253 -7.78 -34.26 -22.47
CA PRO A 253 -9.04 -34.26 -21.68
C PRO A 253 -9.07 -33.09 -20.68
N GLU A 254 -7.91 -32.72 -20.13
CA GLU A 254 -7.77 -31.59 -19.20
C GLU A 254 -8.11 -30.26 -19.89
N ALA A 255 -7.72 -30.10 -21.15
CA ALA A 255 -8.07 -28.91 -21.94
C ALA A 255 -9.59 -28.80 -22.14
N GLN A 256 -10.27 -29.92 -22.38
CA GLN A 256 -11.74 -29.97 -22.53
C GLN A 256 -12.42 -29.64 -21.21
N ARG A 257 -11.88 -30.10 -20.07
CA ARG A 257 -12.37 -29.76 -18.74
C ARG A 257 -12.23 -28.26 -18.47
N LEU A 258 -11.06 -27.67 -18.78
CA LEU A 258 -10.82 -26.24 -18.68
C LEU A 258 -11.78 -25.43 -19.53
N ALA A 259 -11.96 -25.81 -20.79
CA ALA A 259 -12.88 -25.16 -21.71
C ALA A 259 -14.34 -25.22 -21.19
N THR A 260 -14.80 -26.38 -20.76
CA THR A 260 -16.14 -26.54 -20.20
C THR A 260 -16.35 -25.66 -18.95
N SER A 261 -15.34 -25.54 -18.10
CA SER A 261 -15.42 -24.67 -16.91
C SER A 261 -15.41 -23.18 -17.25
N LEU A 262 -14.75 -22.79 -18.34
CA LEU A 262 -14.75 -21.41 -18.84
C LEU A 262 -16.05 -21.03 -19.57
N GLU A 263 -16.81 -22.00 -20.06
CA GLU A 263 -17.99 -21.75 -20.92
C GLU A 263 -19.00 -20.80 -20.29
N ILE A 264 -19.27 -20.92 -18.99
CA ILE A 264 -20.20 -20.05 -18.28
C ILE A 264 -19.75 -18.56 -18.27
N TYR A 265 -18.45 -18.31 -18.36
CA TYR A 265 -17.84 -16.96 -18.40
C TYR A 265 -17.68 -16.42 -19.82
N VAL A 266 -17.87 -17.24 -20.84
CA VAL A 266 -17.71 -16.86 -22.24
C VAL A 266 -19.08 -16.75 -22.93
N THR A 267 -19.83 -17.86 -22.99
CA THR A 267 -21.14 -17.93 -23.65
C THR A 267 -22.32 -18.01 -22.66
N GLY A 268 -22.03 -18.23 -21.38
CA GLY A 268 -23.01 -18.39 -20.33
C GLY A 268 -23.40 -17.07 -19.64
N SER A 269 -24.10 -17.21 -18.50
CA SER A 269 -24.69 -16.10 -17.76
C SER A 269 -23.67 -15.19 -17.01
N LEU A 270 -22.40 -15.57 -16.94
CA LEU A 270 -21.36 -14.83 -16.23
C LEU A 270 -20.34 -14.19 -17.20
N ASN A 271 -20.76 -13.85 -18.40
CA ASN A 271 -19.90 -13.37 -19.50
C ASN A 271 -19.46 -11.88 -19.40
N VAL A 272 -19.58 -11.26 -18.24
CA VAL A 272 -19.22 -9.85 -18.00
C VAL A 272 -17.81 -9.48 -18.48
N PHE A 273 -16.88 -10.42 -18.40
CA PHE A 273 -15.48 -10.21 -18.77
C PHE A 273 -15.12 -10.74 -20.18
N ASN A 274 -16.10 -11.19 -20.96
CA ASN A 274 -15.89 -11.63 -22.33
C ASN A 274 -16.21 -10.52 -23.35
N HIS A 275 -15.69 -9.32 -23.09
CA HIS A 275 -15.87 -8.15 -23.95
C HIS A 275 -14.56 -7.40 -24.10
N ARG A 276 -14.40 -6.65 -25.19
CA ARG A 276 -13.29 -5.70 -25.33
C ARG A 276 -13.47 -4.53 -24.35
N THR A 277 -12.37 -4.02 -23.84
CA THR A 277 -12.41 -2.80 -23.01
C THR A 277 -13.00 -1.64 -23.78
N ASN A 278 -14.04 -1.03 -23.24
CA ASN A 278 -14.73 0.13 -23.81
C ASN A 278 -14.73 1.36 -22.90
N VAL A 279 -13.97 1.32 -21.81
CA VAL A 279 -13.82 2.43 -20.86
C VAL A 279 -12.44 3.05 -21.00
N ASP A 280 -12.38 4.38 -20.90
CA ASP A 280 -11.13 5.12 -20.82
C ASP A 280 -10.71 5.25 -19.35
N ILE A 281 -9.50 4.78 -19.02
CA ILE A 281 -8.98 4.75 -17.64
C ILE A 281 -7.94 5.86 -17.44
N ASN A 282 -8.02 6.99 -18.18
CA ASN A 282 -6.98 8.02 -18.16
C ASN A 282 -7.15 9.07 -17.05
N ASN A 283 -8.25 9.07 -16.30
CA ASN A 283 -8.43 10.00 -15.21
C ASN A 283 -7.38 9.76 -14.10
N ARG A 284 -6.97 10.85 -13.43
CA ARG A 284 -6.01 10.79 -12.32
C ARG A 284 -6.51 10.00 -11.12
N ILE A 285 -7.81 10.00 -10.86
CA ILE A 285 -8.44 9.18 -9.83
C ILE A 285 -9.53 8.31 -10.45
N VAL A 286 -9.36 7.00 -10.37
CA VAL A 286 -10.27 6.00 -10.93
C VAL A 286 -10.70 5.03 -9.84
N CYS A 287 -12.01 4.80 -9.73
CA CYS A 287 -12.58 3.80 -8.83
C CYS A 287 -13.29 2.72 -9.65
N PHE A 288 -12.91 1.48 -9.44
CA PHE A 288 -13.62 0.32 -9.98
C PHE A 288 -14.64 -0.15 -8.94
N ASP A 289 -15.90 0.18 -9.15
CA ASP A 289 -17.03 -0.33 -8.38
C ASP A 289 -17.44 -1.71 -8.90
N ILE A 290 -17.15 -2.72 -8.10
CA ILE A 290 -17.42 -4.14 -8.41
C ILE A 290 -18.43 -4.77 -7.47
N LYS A 291 -19.22 -3.98 -6.76
CA LYS A 291 -20.18 -4.45 -5.75
C LYS A 291 -21.21 -5.42 -6.32
N GLU A 292 -21.71 -5.11 -7.51
CA GLU A 292 -22.80 -5.86 -8.14
C GLU A 292 -22.35 -7.17 -8.84
N LEU A 293 -21.04 -7.48 -8.82
CA LEU A 293 -20.52 -8.71 -9.44
C LEU A 293 -20.92 -10.00 -8.70
N GLY A 294 -21.51 -9.92 -7.50
CA GLY A 294 -21.81 -11.11 -6.72
C GLY A 294 -20.56 -11.86 -6.25
N LYS A 295 -20.73 -12.82 -5.36
CA LYS A 295 -19.60 -13.50 -4.69
C LYS A 295 -18.64 -14.22 -5.64
N GLN A 296 -19.16 -14.81 -6.70
CA GLN A 296 -18.38 -15.64 -7.63
C GLN A 296 -17.49 -14.79 -8.54
N LEU A 297 -18.03 -13.69 -9.07
CA LEU A 297 -17.29 -12.77 -9.95
C LEU A 297 -16.48 -11.74 -9.20
N LYS A 298 -16.77 -11.48 -7.91
CA LYS A 298 -16.10 -10.41 -7.14
C LYS A 298 -14.59 -10.62 -7.08
N LYS A 299 -14.10 -11.82 -6.78
CA LYS A 299 -12.67 -12.15 -6.74
C LYS A 299 -12.02 -12.00 -8.11
N ILE A 300 -12.70 -12.48 -9.15
CA ILE A 300 -12.26 -12.33 -10.55
C ILE A 300 -12.15 -10.86 -10.90
N GLY A 301 -13.15 -10.05 -10.56
CA GLY A 301 -13.14 -8.60 -10.77
C GLY A 301 -11.97 -7.92 -10.06
N MET A 302 -11.69 -8.26 -8.80
CA MET A 302 -10.56 -7.73 -8.05
C MET A 302 -9.22 -8.07 -8.71
N LEU A 303 -9.06 -9.31 -9.20
CA LEU A 303 -7.86 -9.76 -9.89
C LEU A 303 -7.66 -8.99 -11.21
N ILE A 304 -8.73 -8.78 -11.97
CA ILE A 304 -8.71 -8.01 -13.23
C ILE A 304 -8.36 -6.55 -12.96
N VAL A 305 -8.95 -5.94 -11.93
CA VAL A 305 -8.59 -4.57 -11.52
C VAL A 305 -7.11 -4.48 -11.17
N GLN A 306 -6.56 -5.45 -10.45
CA GLN A 306 -5.13 -5.48 -10.09
C GLN A 306 -4.23 -5.54 -11.34
N ASP A 307 -4.61 -6.27 -12.37
CA ASP A 307 -3.91 -6.31 -13.65
C ASP A 307 -3.99 -4.94 -14.38
N GLN A 308 -5.13 -4.29 -14.36
CA GLN A 308 -5.29 -2.93 -14.93
C GLN A 308 -4.45 -1.89 -14.18
N VAL A 309 -4.35 -2.01 -12.86
CA VAL A 309 -3.44 -1.15 -12.07
C VAL A 309 -2.00 -1.38 -12.48
N TRP A 310 -1.59 -2.63 -12.68
CA TRP A 310 -0.26 -2.95 -13.16
C TRP A 310 0.03 -2.29 -14.52
N ASN A 311 -0.91 -2.34 -15.43
CA ASN A 311 -0.80 -1.65 -16.73
C ASN A 311 -0.61 -0.13 -16.54
N ARG A 312 -1.33 0.50 -15.62
CA ARG A 312 -1.18 1.94 -15.31
C ARG A 312 0.20 2.24 -14.70
N VAL A 313 0.68 1.40 -13.79
CA VAL A 313 2.00 1.56 -13.18
C VAL A 313 3.11 1.51 -14.25
N THR A 314 3.00 0.60 -15.20
CA THR A 314 3.99 0.50 -16.30
C THR A 314 4.00 1.72 -17.21
N ILE A 315 2.83 2.28 -17.52
CA ILE A 315 2.70 3.52 -18.30
C ILE A 315 3.29 4.70 -17.52
N ASN A 316 2.91 4.86 -16.24
CA ASN A 316 3.33 5.98 -15.41
C ASN A 316 4.83 5.97 -15.10
N ARG A 317 5.47 4.81 -15.08
CA ARG A 317 6.92 4.67 -14.91
C ARG A 317 7.70 5.50 -15.95
N SER A 318 7.30 5.44 -17.21
CA SER A 318 7.95 6.20 -18.30
C SER A 318 7.80 7.72 -18.11
N ALA A 319 6.74 8.15 -17.46
CA ALA A 319 6.46 9.55 -17.11
C ALA A 319 7.03 9.97 -15.74
N HIS A 320 7.78 9.10 -15.05
CA HIS A 320 8.26 9.32 -13.67
C HIS A 320 7.16 9.68 -12.68
N LYS A 321 5.95 9.16 -12.89
CA LYS A 321 4.76 9.40 -12.09
C LYS A 321 4.45 8.18 -11.23
N SER A 322 4.15 8.38 -9.95
CA SER A 322 3.74 7.29 -9.05
C SER A 322 2.26 6.96 -9.23
N THR A 323 1.91 5.70 -8.96
CA THR A 323 0.54 5.21 -8.97
C THR A 323 0.19 4.62 -7.61
N ARG A 324 -0.81 5.18 -6.94
CA ARG A 324 -1.34 4.63 -5.67
C ARG A 324 -2.51 3.72 -5.96
N TYR A 325 -2.47 2.55 -5.37
CA TYR A 325 -3.52 1.55 -5.51
C TYR A 325 -4.12 1.21 -4.16
N TYR A 326 -5.40 1.47 -3.98
CA TYR A 326 -6.15 1.10 -2.78
C TYR A 326 -7.08 -0.06 -3.10
N VAL A 327 -6.91 -1.16 -2.38
CA VAL A 327 -7.75 -2.35 -2.57
C VAL A 327 -8.47 -2.66 -1.27
N ASP A 328 -9.77 -2.47 -1.27
CA ASP A 328 -10.62 -2.83 -0.12
C ASP A 328 -10.92 -4.33 -0.11
N GLU A 329 -11.22 -4.87 1.07
CA GLU A 329 -11.41 -6.32 1.29
C GLU A 329 -10.26 -7.18 0.70
N PHE A 330 -9.02 -6.69 0.83
CA PHE A 330 -7.81 -7.28 0.21
C PHE A 330 -7.63 -8.77 0.52
N HIS A 331 -8.11 -9.24 1.67
CA HIS A 331 -8.04 -10.65 2.05
C HIS A 331 -8.73 -11.59 1.04
N LEU A 332 -9.66 -11.09 0.22
CA LEU A 332 -10.34 -11.91 -0.79
C LEU A 332 -9.40 -12.39 -1.90
N LEU A 333 -8.34 -11.63 -2.22
CA LEU A 333 -7.31 -12.00 -3.19
C LEU A 333 -6.28 -13.00 -2.64
N LEU A 334 -6.27 -13.22 -1.32
CA LEU A 334 -5.24 -13.99 -0.65
C LEU A 334 -5.70 -15.39 -0.22
N LYS A 335 -6.92 -15.78 -0.56
CA LYS A 335 -7.51 -17.06 -0.15
C LYS A 335 -7.05 -18.25 -0.98
N GLU A 336 -6.82 -18.06 -2.27
CA GLU A 336 -6.33 -19.06 -3.20
C GLU A 336 -4.84 -18.91 -3.44
N GLU A 337 -4.09 -20.01 -3.46
CA GLU A 337 -2.63 -20.03 -3.50
C GLU A 337 -2.04 -19.27 -4.70
N GLN A 338 -2.53 -19.57 -5.91
CA GLN A 338 -2.00 -18.94 -7.13
C GLN A 338 -2.32 -17.43 -7.18
N THR A 339 -3.52 -17.04 -6.76
CA THR A 339 -3.93 -15.64 -6.72
C THR A 339 -3.15 -14.87 -5.65
N ALA A 340 -2.88 -15.50 -4.51
CA ALA A 340 -2.02 -14.93 -3.47
C ALA A 340 -0.59 -14.77 -3.99
N ALA A 341 -0.03 -15.78 -4.64
CA ALA A 341 1.31 -15.73 -5.23
C ALA A 341 1.43 -14.63 -6.29
N TYR A 342 0.44 -14.51 -7.17
CA TYR A 342 0.38 -13.42 -8.16
C TYR A 342 0.30 -12.05 -7.47
N SER A 343 -0.53 -11.89 -6.44
CA SER A 343 -0.65 -10.63 -5.71
C SER A 343 0.65 -10.25 -5.01
N VAL A 344 1.36 -11.21 -4.41
CA VAL A 344 2.68 -11.00 -3.80
C VAL A 344 3.72 -10.55 -4.82
N GLU A 345 3.74 -11.18 -6.00
CA GLU A 345 4.68 -10.83 -7.06
C GLU A 345 4.43 -9.40 -7.58
N ILE A 346 3.18 -9.06 -7.85
CA ILE A 346 2.81 -7.69 -8.24
C ILE A 346 3.15 -6.69 -7.13
N TRP A 347 2.93 -7.02 -5.86
CA TRP A 347 3.27 -6.18 -4.71
C TRP A 347 4.77 -5.86 -4.63
N LYS A 348 5.62 -6.86 -4.91
CA LYS A 348 7.08 -6.68 -5.00
C LYS A 348 7.49 -5.81 -6.20
N ARG A 349 6.82 -5.99 -7.34
CA ARG A 349 7.11 -5.23 -8.57
C ARG A 349 6.68 -3.78 -8.47
N PHE A 350 5.56 -3.49 -7.83
CA PHE A 350 5.09 -2.11 -7.61
C PHE A 350 6.18 -1.23 -7.04
N ARG A 351 6.91 -1.69 -6.03
CA ARG A 351 8.02 -0.96 -5.42
C ARG A 351 9.08 -0.49 -6.44
N LYS A 352 9.46 -1.35 -7.39
CA LYS A 352 10.48 -1.03 -8.40
C LYS A 352 9.97 -0.06 -9.47
N TRP A 353 8.66 0.00 -9.67
CA TRP A 353 8.03 0.70 -10.78
C TRP A 353 7.23 1.93 -10.37
N GLY A 354 7.36 2.37 -9.12
CA GLY A 354 6.68 3.57 -8.62
C GLY A 354 5.21 3.34 -8.25
N GLY A 355 4.78 2.09 -8.12
CA GLY A 355 3.48 1.73 -7.56
C GLY A 355 3.51 1.75 -6.03
N ILE A 356 2.44 2.22 -5.40
CA ILE A 356 2.27 2.31 -3.96
C ILE A 356 0.94 1.63 -3.58
N PRO A 357 0.91 0.30 -3.49
CA PRO A 357 -0.31 -0.42 -3.14
C PRO A 357 -0.62 -0.30 -1.65
N THR A 358 -1.90 -0.32 -1.33
CA THR A 358 -2.45 -0.29 0.03
C THR A 358 -3.58 -1.30 0.15
N GLY A 359 -3.35 -2.37 0.88
CA GLY A 359 -4.38 -3.37 1.19
C GLY A 359 -5.18 -2.96 2.42
N ILE A 360 -6.50 -2.95 2.30
CA ILE A 360 -7.41 -2.63 3.40
C ILE A 360 -8.14 -3.91 3.79
N THR A 361 -8.04 -4.31 5.05
CA THR A 361 -8.66 -5.57 5.50
C THR A 361 -9.02 -5.55 6.97
N GLN A 362 -10.00 -6.37 7.32
CA GLN A 362 -10.50 -6.50 8.68
C GLN A 362 -10.01 -7.77 9.40
N ASN A 363 -9.41 -8.70 8.69
CA ASN A 363 -9.09 -10.02 9.24
C ASN A 363 -7.59 -10.31 9.14
N ILE A 364 -6.88 -10.14 10.25
CA ILE A 364 -5.43 -10.38 10.32
C ILE A 364 -5.12 -11.87 10.38
N LYS A 365 -5.98 -12.68 11.02
CA LYS A 365 -5.79 -14.14 11.09
C LYS A 365 -5.78 -14.79 9.71
N ASP A 366 -6.68 -14.36 8.84
CA ASP A 366 -6.71 -14.84 7.46
C ASP A 366 -5.46 -14.37 6.69
N LEU A 367 -4.91 -13.22 7.05
CA LEU A 367 -3.68 -12.70 6.46
C LEU A 367 -2.43 -13.49 6.90
N LEU A 368 -2.34 -13.96 8.12
CA LEU A 368 -1.17 -14.66 8.66
C LEU A 368 -1.24 -16.18 8.47
N ALA A 369 -2.26 -16.68 7.78
CA ALA A 369 -2.48 -18.12 7.59
C ALA A 369 -1.59 -18.76 6.51
N SER A 370 -0.94 -17.98 5.64
CA SER A 370 -0.07 -18.50 4.59
C SER A 370 1.28 -17.76 4.51
N ARG A 371 2.29 -18.48 4.02
CA ARG A 371 3.65 -17.94 3.81
C ARG A 371 3.70 -16.81 2.79
N GLU A 372 2.81 -16.83 1.80
CA GLU A 372 2.68 -15.80 0.78
C GLU A 372 2.28 -14.47 1.41
N ILE A 373 1.48 -14.52 2.47
CA ILE A 373 0.99 -13.32 3.17
C ILE A 373 2.05 -12.73 4.09
N GLU A 374 2.88 -13.54 4.73
CA GLU A 374 4.06 -13.05 5.45
C GLU A 374 4.92 -12.19 4.52
N ASN A 375 5.08 -12.61 3.26
CA ASN A 375 5.80 -11.83 2.25
C ASN A 375 5.19 -10.45 1.98
N ILE A 376 3.87 -10.28 2.05
CA ILE A 376 3.21 -8.98 1.88
C ILE A 376 3.54 -8.06 3.06
N PHE A 377 3.50 -8.58 4.30
CA PHE A 377 3.90 -7.83 5.48
C PHE A 377 5.38 -7.41 5.42
N GLU A 378 6.29 -8.33 5.07
CA GLU A 378 7.72 -8.06 4.93
C GLU A 378 8.04 -7.02 3.83
N ASN A 379 7.17 -6.90 2.84
CA ASN A 379 7.29 -5.93 1.75
C ASN A 379 6.41 -4.69 1.94
N SER A 380 5.96 -4.41 3.16
CA SER A 380 5.12 -3.25 3.49
C SER A 380 5.67 -2.55 4.74
N ASP A 381 6.36 -1.42 4.55
CA ASP A 381 6.90 -0.64 5.67
C ASP A 381 5.84 0.30 6.28
N PHE A 382 4.68 0.44 5.63
CA PHE A 382 3.59 1.26 6.11
C PHE A 382 2.42 0.39 6.60
N ILE A 383 2.25 0.31 7.91
CA ILE A 383 1.15 -0.44 8.53
C ILE A 383 0.34 0.50 9.41
N TYR A 384 -0.90 0.74 9.00
CA TYR A 384 -1.83 1.60 9.74
C TYR A 384 -2.84 0.73 10.49
N MET A 385 -2.61 0.60 11.80
CA MET A 385 -3.44 -0.24 12.66
C MET A 385 -4.51 0.61 13.38
N LEU A 386 -5.74 0.21 13.20
CA LEU A 386 -6.89 0.71 13.95
C LEU A 386 -7.25 -0.29 15.05
N ASN A 387 -8.46 -0.19 15.63
CA ASN A 387 -8.88 -1.12 16.66
C ASN A 387 -8.86 -2.57 16.17
N GLN A 388 -8.28 -3.47 16.95
CA GLN A 388 -8.12 -4.89 16.66
C GLN A 388 -8.94 -5.76 17.59
N ALA A 389 -9.41 -6.91 17.12
CA ALA A 389 -10.04 -7.92 17.94
C ALA A 389 -9.05 -8.48 18.99
N SER A 390 -9.55 -8.90 20.15
CA SER A 390 -8.69 -9.38 21.24
C SER A 390 -7.77 -10.55 20.85
N GLY A 391 -8.24 -11.44 19.97
CA GLY A 391 -7.45 -12.57 19.47
C GLY A 391 -6.35 -12.15 18.49
N ASP A 392 -6.55 -11.06 17.75
CA ASP A 392 -5.58 -10.56 16.77
C ASP A 392 -4.46 -9.76 17.45
N ARG A 393 -4.76 -9.12 18.60
CA ARG A 393 -3.74 -8.39 19.40
C ARG A 393 -2.62 -9.30 19.90
N GLN A 394 -2.92 -10.56 20.23
CA GLN A 394 -1.92 -11.53 20.69
C GLN A 394 -0.99 -11.99 19.56
N ILE A 395 -1.45 -11.92 18.32
CA ILE A 395 -0.67 -12.31 17.13
C ILE A 395 0.23 -11.14 16.67
N LEU A 396 -0.20 -9.91 16.92
CA LEU A 396 0.51 -8.68 16.54
C LEU A 396 1.54 -8.21 17.58
N ALA A 397 1.47 -8.72 18.83
CA ALA A 397 2.40 -8.42 19.91
C ALA A 397 3.62 -9.34 19.89
#